data_65a6e2add7a24fab6f711b9c5f971af1
#
_entry.id   65a6e2add7a24fab6f711b9c5f971af1
#
_cell.length_a   1.000
_cell.length_b   1.000
_cell.length_c   1.000
_cell.angle_alpha   90.00
_cell.angle_beta   90.00
_cell.angle_gamma   90.00
#
_symmetry.space_group_name_H-M   'P 1'
#
loop_
_entity.id
_entity.type
_entity.pdbx_description
1 polymer ?
#
loop_
_entity_poly.entity_id
_entity_poly.type
_entity_poly.pdbx_seq_one_letter_code
_entity_poly.pdbx_strand_id
1 'polypeptide(L)'
;MDRTTQSLLKENRVHGDSMFPLAAYWIELPSGTHVLDTHWHEEAEFFMLLEGEILFQLDTEYFPLRAGEAVFIESGDIHAAYVLNEDTPCKFCALVFLPDLLASAQYDTIQQNAILPLQEKRQSFPRHITPDVPWQQELLHHLEQMMEAYANKMPGFETFMKGTLLIMLSKITAEGRFENRSQSDDADTTKINRLKKVILYIQDNYQEPIRTRDLSELIPMSEGQFCRFFKMMTRKTPVDYINSYRIRQAADLLQQSERKISDIAFEVGFDNVSYFIKVFRKAMKCSPSEFRKGAG
;
A
#
# COMPACT_ATOMS: atom_id res chain seq x y z
N MET A 1 3.66 -13.82 -16.38
CA MET A 1 3.32 -13.56 -14.95
C MET A 1 4.28 -12.51 -14.47
N ASP A 2 3.77 -11.31 -14.33
CA ASP A 2 4.63 -10.14 -14.07
C ASP A 2 4.98 -10.09 -12.57
N ARG A 3 6.22 -10.39 -12.25
CA ARG A 3 6.79 -10.31 -10.89
C ARG A 3 7.25 -8.88 -10.59
N THR A 4 6.42 -7.90 -10.88
CA THR A 4 6.84 -6.52 -10.76
C THR A 4 6.09 -5.79 -9.69
N THR A 5 6.88 -5.20 -8.86
CA THR A 5 6.69 -3.93 -8.18
C THR A 5 6.26 -4.02 -6.74
N GLN A 6 7.26 -4.22 -5.89
CA GLN A 6 7.17 -3.74 -4.51
C GLN A 6 7.09 -2.22 -4.53
N SER A 7 6.02 -1.70 -4.01
CA SER A 7 5.54 -0.35 -4.16
C SER A 7 6.43 0.77 -3.61
N LEU A 8 6.39 1.88 -4.30
CA LEU A 8 6.85 3.20 -3.87
C LEU A 8 5.95 3.74 -2.74
N LEU A 9 6.45 4.58 -1.88
CA LEU A 9 5.79 5.01 -0.63
C LEU A 9 4.76 6.16 -0.73
N LYS A 10 4.68 6.91 -1.77
CA LYS A 10 3.47 7.34 -2.44
C LYS A 10 3.47 6.51 -3.69
N GLU A 11 2.54 5.62 -3.82
CA GLU A 11 2.50 4.83 -5.02
C GLU A 11 2.17 5.76 -6.20
N ASN A 12 3.18 6.06 -7.02
CA ASN A 12 3.00 6.82 -8.27
C ASN A 12 2.46 5.90 -9.39
N ARG A 13 1.86 4.78 -9.01
CA ARG A 13 1.28 3.86 -9.95
C ARG A 13 -0.15 4.27 -10.24
N VAL A 14 -0.51 4.35 -11.50
CA VAL A 14 -1.90 4.48 -11.92
C VAL A 14 -2.53 3.09 -11.83
N HIS A 15 -3.52 2.94 -10.96
CA HIS A 15 -4.28 1.70 -10.80
C HIS A 15 -5.46 1.68 -11.77
N GLY A 16 -5.49 0.67 -12.65
CA GLY A 16 -6.45 0.63 -13.75
C GLY A 16 -6.10 1.61 -14.87
N ASP A 17 -7.10 2.12 -15.52
CA ASP A 17 -6.97 3.16 -16.55
C ASP A 17 -7.98 4.30 -16.31
N SER A 18 -7.91 5.35 -17.11
CA SER A 18 -8.81 6.52 -16.96
C SER A 18 -10.29 6.23 -17.19
N MET A 19 -10.62 5.12 -17.87
CA MET A 19 -11.99 4.70 -18.15
C MET A 19 -12.51 3.72 -17.09
N PHE A 20 -11.59 2.96 -16.45
CA PHE A 20 -11.90 2.03 -15.39
C PHE A 20 -10.80 2.05 -14.32
N PRO A 21 -10.86 3.01 -13.37
CA PRO A 21 -9.84 3.23 -12.36
C PRO A 21 -9.94 2.19 -11.22
N LEU A 22 -9.80 0.91 -11.58
CA LEU A 22 -9.73 -0.23 -10.67
C LEU A 22 -8.73 -1.26 -11.19
N ALA A 23 -7.92 -1.79 -10.29
CA ALA A 23 -6.98 -2.87 -10.57
C ALA A 23 -6.97 -3.90 -9.45
N ALA A 24 -6.66 -5.15 -9.76
CA ALA A 24 -6.41 -6.19 -8.79
C ALA A 24 -5.02 -6.81 -9.01
N TYR A 25 -4.30 -7.03 -7.91
CA TYR A 25 -2.93 -7.54 -7.88
C TYR A 25 -2.85 -8.76 -6.99
N TRP A 26 -2.29 -9.85 -7.52
CA TRP A 26 -1.99 -11.05 -6.75
C TRP A 26 -0.50 -11.11 -6.50
N ILE A 27 -0.12 -11.19 -5.24
CA ILE A 27 1.26 -11.25 -4.81
C ILE A 27 1.47 -12.54 -4.03
N GLU A 28 2.46 -13.32 -4.46
CA GLU A 28 2.92 -14.53 -3.78
C GLU A 28 4.36 -14.30 -3.35
N LEU A 29 4.61 -14.40 -2.05
CA LEU A 29 5.91 -14.16 -1.45
C LEU A 29 6.41 -15.43 -0.78
N PRO A 30 7.65 -15.87 -1.12
CA PRO A 30 8.28 -16.97 -0.39
C PRO A 30 8.45 -16.64 1.09
N SER A 31 8.58 -17.68 1.92
CA SER A 31 8.87 -17.56 3.35
C SER A 31 10.05 -16.62 3.63
N GLY A 32 9.96 -15.84 4.69
CA GLY A 32 11.01 -14.90 5.10
C GLY A 32 11.16 -13.67 4.19
N THR A 33 10.26 -13.47 3.23
CA THR A 33 10.27 -12.29 2.36
C THR A 33 9.51 -11.15 3.04
N HIS A 34 10.02 -9.93 2.91
CA HIS A 34 9.32 -8.73 3.36
C HIS A 34 7.98 -8.58 2.60
N VAL A 35 6.88 -8.33 3.32
CA VAL A 35 5.53 -8.36 2.73
C VAL A 35 5.22 -7.04 2.03
N LEU A 36 5.14 -5.93 2.78
CA LEU A 36 4.73 -4.65 2.24
C LEU A 36 5.37 -3.51 3.04
N ASP A 37 6.09 -2.63 2.35
CA ASP A 37 6.63 -1.42 2.99
C ASP A 37 5.52 -0.43 3.32
N THR A 38 5.76 0.41 4.34
CA THR A 38 4.85 1.50 4.70
C THR A 38 4.66 2.45 3.52
N HIS A 39 3.44 2.63 3.07
CA HIS A 39 3.07 3.51 1.97
C HIS A 39 1.62 4.02 2.08
N TRP A 40 1.20 4.86 1.17
CA TRP A 40 -0.18 5.29 0.95
C TRP A 40 -0.39 5.68 -0.52
N HIS A 41 -1.64 5.71 -0.95
CA HIS A 41 -2.08 6.16 -2.27
C HIS A 41 -3.44 6.87 -2.17
N GLU A 42 -3.90 7.46 -3.26
CA GLU A 42 -5.16 8.21 -3.29
C GLU A 42 -6.39 7.32 -3.54
N GLU A 43 -6.16 6.08 -3.95
CA GLU A 43 -7.17 5.07 -4.13
C GLU A 43 -7.59 4.46 -2.79
N ALA A 44 -8.79 3.89 -2.76
CA ALA A 44 -9.21 2.95 -1.72
C ALA A 44 -8.77 1.53 -2.10
N GLU A 45 -8.52 0.68 -1.10
CA GLU A 45 -8.04 -0.68 -1.32
C GLU A 45 -8.75 -1.68 -0.42
N PHE A 46 -9.09 -2.85 -0.97
CA PHE A 46 -9.32 -4.05 -0.21
C PHE A 46 -8.09 -4.95 -0.31
N PHE A 47 -7.41 -5.12 0.81
CA PHE A 47 -6.30 -6.06 0.95
C PHE A 47 -6.84 -7.36 1.56
N MET A 48 -6.81 -8.45 0.83
CA MET A 48 -7.29 -9.76 1.31
C MET A 48 -6.12 -10.74 1.42
N LEU A 49 -5.89 -11.29 2.61
CA LEU A 49 -4.87 -12.30 2.83
C LEU A 49 -5.42 -13.68 2.43
N LEU A 50 -4.78 -14.34 1.48
CA LEU A 50 -5.19 -15.63 0.92
C LEU A 50 -4.44 -16.80 1.57
N GLU A 51 -3.18 -16.58 2.01
CA GLU A 51 -2.33 -17.58 2.65
C GLU A 51 -1.37 -16.91 3.63
N GLY A 52 -1.16 -17.55 4.79
CA GLY A 52 -0.24 -17.11 5.81
C GLY A 52 -0.90 -16.31 6.94
N GLU A 53 -0.06 -15.71 7.77
CA GLU A 53 -0.42 -14.79 8.84
C GLU A 53 0.60 -13.65 8.87
N ILE A 54 0.11 -12.41 8.93
CA ILE A 54 0.94 -11.21 8.90
C ILE A 54 0.52 -10.24 10.00
N LEU A 55 1.44 -9.36 10.40
CA LEU A 55 1.12 -8.18 11.18
C LEU A 55 0.80 -7.06 10.22
N PHE A 56 -0.46 -6.67 10.13
CA PHE A 56 -0.89 -5.54 9.31
C PHE A 56 -0.81 -4.24 10.11
N GLN A 57 -0.34 -3.18 9.46
CA GLN A 57 -0.37 -1.82 9.98
C GLN A 57 -1.36 -1.00 9.15
N LEU A 58 -2.27 -0.32 9.84
CA LEU A 58 -3.17 0.67 9.26
C LEU A 58 -3.08 1.95 10.10
N ASP A 59 -2.54 3.00 9.54
CA ASP A 59 -2.18 4.24 10.23
C ASP A 59 -1.25 3.98 11.44
N THR A 60 -1.73 4.21 12.66
CA THR A 60 -1.01 3.98 13.91
C THR A 60 -1.32 2.65 14.56
N GLU A 61 -2.28 1.90 14.02
CA GLU A 61 -2.75 0.63 14.57
C GLU A 61 -2.02 -0.56 13.95
N TYR A 62 -1.83 -1.59 14.76
CA TYR A 62 -1.22 -2.86 14.34
C TYR A 62 -2.10 -4.02 14.83
N PHE A 63 -2.42 -4.92 13.93
CA PHE A 63 -3.20 -6.11 14.27
C PHE A 63 -2.76 -7.33 13.42
N PRO A 64 -2.90 -8.55 13.96
CA PRO A 64 -2.67 -9.75 13.16
C PRO A 64 -3.78 -9.87 12.10
N LEU A 65 -3.40 -10.23 10.88
CA LEU A 65 -4.30 -10.56 9.78
C LEU A 65 -4.03 -11.99 9.33
N ARG A 66 -5.08 -12.79 9.23
CA ARG A 66 -5.01 -14.21 8.89
C ARG A 66 -5.61 -14.50 7.51
N ALA A 67 -5.23 -15.63 6.95
CA ALA A 67 -5.80 -16.11 5.70
C ALA A 67 -7.34 -16.17 5.77
N GLY A 68 -8.00 -15.63 4.75
CA GLY A 68 -9.46 -15.49 4.68
C GLY A 68 -10.00 -14.16 5.27
N GLU A 69 -9.15 -13.33 5.88
CA GLU A 69 -9.50 -12.00 6.38
C GLU A 69 -9.12 -10.91 5.36
N ALA A 70 -9.79 -9.77 5.44
CA ALA A 70 -9.48 -8.63 4.61
C ALA A 70 -9.38 -7.33 5.42
N VAL A 71 -8.70 -6.35 4.86
CA VAL A 71 -8.59 -4.99 5.39
C VAL A 71 -9.12 -4.03 4.33
N PHE A 72 -9.96 -3.09 4.74
CA PHE A 72 -10.30 -1.94 3.91
C PHE A 72 -9.40 -0.76 4.29
N ILE A 73 -8.73 -0.21 3.31
CA ILE A 73 -7.80 0.90 3.40
C ILE A 73 -8.44 2.07 2.68
N GLU A 74 -8.70 3.15 3.39
CA GLU A 74 -9.23 4.37 2.76
C GLU A 74 -8.15 5.10 1.99
N SER A 75 -8.60 5.84 0.99
CA SER A 75 -7.78 6.82 0.24
C SER A 75 -6.86 7.60 1.19
N GLY A 76 -5.55 7.49 0.99
CA GLY A 76 -4.56 8.19 1.79
C GLY A 76 -4.24 7.59 3.16
N ASP A 77 -4.80 6.46 3.58
CA ASP A 77 -4.40 5.78 4.81
C ASP A 77 -3.01 5.17 4.65
N ILE A 78 -2.16 5.35 5.67
CA ILE A 78 -0.83 4.74 5.69
C ILE A 78 -0.97 3.27 6.06
N HIS A 79 -0.42 2.39 5.25
CA HIS A 79 -0.47 0.96 5.52
C HIS A 79 0.83 0.24 5.21
N ALA A 80 1.02 -0.90 5.88
CA ALA A 80 2.17 -1.79 5.73
C ALA A 80 1.82 -3.20 6.19
N ALA A 81 2.62 -4.18 5.79
CA ALA A 81 2.47 -5.54 6.25
C ALA A 81 3.84 -6.16 6.57
N TYR A 82 3.92 -6.85 7.70
CA TYR A 82 5.14 -7.42 8.22
C TYR A 82 4.96 -8.92 8.48
N VAL A 83 5.99 -9.70 8.22
CA VAL A 83 6.00 -11.13 8.50
C VAL A 83 5.86 -11.35 10.00
N LEU A 84 4.93 -12.22 10.41
CA LEU A 84 4.85 -12.73 11.78
C LEU A 84 5.64 -14.03 11.97
N ASN A 85 5.66 -14.89 10.95
CA ASN A 85 6.40 -16.14 10.94
C ASN A 85 7.24 -16.24 9.67
N GLU A 86 8.57 -16.28 9.82
CA GLU A 86 9.52 -16.33 8.69
C GLU A 86 9.44 -17.65 7.90
N ASP A 87 8.84 -18.69 8.45
CA ASP A 87 8.75 -20.01 7.82
C ASP A 87 7.50 -20.19 6.93
N THR A 88 6.54 -19.27 7.00
CA THR A 88 5.29 -19.36 6.22
C THR A 88 5.33 -18.49 4.97
N PRO A 89 4.92 -19.02 3.80
CA PRO A 89 4.69 -18.20 2.61
C PRO A 89 3.51 -17.25 2.86
N CYS A 90 3.49 -16.17 2.11
CA CYS A 90 2.41 -15.19 2.18
C CYS A 90 1.82 -14.98 0.79
N LYS A 91 0.50 -15.09 0.69
CA LYS A 91 -0.23 -14.77 -0.54
C LYS A 91 -1.38 -13.83 -0.23
N PHE A 92 -1.47 -12.76 -1.01
CA PHE A 92 -2.57 -11.79 -0.86
C PHE A 92 -3.03 -11.24 -2.20
N CYS A 93 -4.22 -10.68 -2.19
CA CYS A 93 -4.76 -9.89 -3.30
C CYS A 93 -5.05 -8.47 -2.81
N ALA A 94 -4.58 -7.48 -3.56
CA ALA A 94 -4.92 -6.07 -3.39
C ALA A 94 -5.87 -5.65 -4.51
N LEU A 95 -7.08 -5.22 -4.17
CA LEU A 95 -8.08 -4.68 -5.07
C LEU A 95 -8.16 -3.17 -4.83
N VAL A 96 -7.57 -2.41 -5.73
CA VAL A 96 -7.36 -0.96 -5.59
C VAL A 96 -8.28 -0.22 -6.55
N PHE A 97 -8.98 0.82 -6.08
CA PHE A 97 -9.91 1.59 -6.90
C PHE A 97 -10.04 3.04 -6.45
N LEU A 98 -10.26 3.96 -7.38
CA LEU A 98 -10.65 5.32 -7.04
C LEU A 98 -12.12 5.33 -6.54
N PRO A 99 -12.43 5.93 -5.38
CA PRO A 99 -13.81 6.05 -4.89
C PRO A 99 -14.77 6.71 -5.89
N ASP A 100 -14.25 7.58 -6.76
CA ASP A 100 -15.01 8.21 -7.84
C ASP A 100 -15.55 7.22 -8.88
N LEU A 101 -15.02 6.00 -8.95
CA LEU A 101 -15.60 4.91 -9.73
C LEU A 101 -17.08 4.66 -9.37
N LEU A 102 -17.44 4.85 -8.10
CA LEU A 102 -18.80 4.64 -7.60
C LEU A 102 -19.73 5.82 -7.86
N ALA A 103 -19.18 6.99 -8.20
CA ALA A 103 -19.95 8.22 -8.35
C ALA A 103 -21.07 8.09 -9.38
N SER A 104 -22.21 8.71 -9.09
CA SER A 104 -23.34 8.84 -10.01
C SER A 104 -23.07 9.96 -11.03
N ALA A 105 -23.49 9.77 -12.27
CA ALA A 105 -23.35 10.78 -13.32
C ALA A 105 -24.18 12.05 -13.02
N GLN A 106 -25.22 11.91 -12.23
CA GLN A 106 -26.06 13.01 -11.74
C GLN A 106 -26.18 12.89 -10.22
N TYR A 107 -26.37 14.03 -9.55
CA TYR A 107 -26.61 14.04 -8.12
C TYR A 107 -27.97 13.43 -7.79
N ASP A 108 -27.96 12.25 -7.20
CA ASP A 108 -29.14 11.48 -6.82
C ASP A 108 -29.08 11.05 -5.35
N THR A 109 -30.09 10.31 -4.91
CA THR A 109 -30.18 9.82 -3.53
C THR A 109 -29.03 8.87 -3.17
N ILE A 110 -28.52 8.08 -4.12
CA ILE A 110 -27.39 7.17 -3.90
C ILE A 110 -26.12 7.98 -3.68
N GLN A 111 -25.89 8.96 -4.57
CA GLN A 111 -24.74 9.88 -4.41
C GLN A 111 -24.77 10.57 -3.06
N GLN A 112 -25.92 11.11 -2.65
CA GLN A 112 -26.07 11.86 -1.41
C GLN A 112 -25.88 11.00 -0.15
N ASN A 113 -26.50 9.82 -0.12
CA ASN A 113 -26.64 9.06 1.12
C ASN A 113 -25.61 7.93 1.29
N ALA A 114 -24.95 7.50 0.21
CA ALA A 114 -24.01 6.40 0.26
C ALA A 114 -22.61 6.79 -0.26
N ILE A 115 -22.52 7.41 -1.45
CA ILE A 115 -21.25 7.63 -2.11
C ILE A 115 -20.52 8.84 -1.54
N LEU A 116 -21.21 9.98 -1.39
CA LEU A 116 -20.63 11.20 -0.83
C LEU A 116 -20.09 11.01 0.59
N PRO A 117 -20.81 10.33 1.52
CA PRO A 117 -20.26 10.02 2.83
C PRO A 117 -18.99 9.17 2.81
N LEU A 118 -18.86 8.24 1.85
CA LEU A 118 -17.65 7.45 1.64
C LEU A 118 -16.51 8.31 1.09
N GLN A 119 -16.77 9.12 0.05
CA GLN A 119 -15.78 10.02 -0.54
C GLN A 119 -15.25 11.07 0.45
N GLU A 120 -16.13 11.60 1.31
CA GLU A 120 -15.78 12.54 2.37
C GLU A 120 -15.24 11.87 3.65
N LYS A 121 -15.10 10.53 3.64
CA LYS A 121 -14.62 9.74 4.78
C LYS A 121 -15.43 9.94 6.07
N ARG A 122 -16.68 10.33 5.95
CA ARG A 122 -17.62 10.39 7.08
C ARG A 122 -18.13 8.99 7.45
N GLN A 123 -18.16 8.10 6.47
CA GLN A 123 -18.54 6.70 6.60
C GLN A 123 -17.54 5.83 5.84
N SER A 124 -17.21 4.68 6.38
CA SER A 124 -16.23 3.76 5.81
C SER A 124 -16.72 2.32 5.85
N PHE A 125 -16.11 1.48 5.03
CA PHE A 125 -16.14 0.04 5.24
C PHE A 125 -15.43 -0.33 6.53
N PRO A 126 -15.74 -1.51 7.14
CA PRO A 126 -14.98 -2.00 8.28
C PRO A 126 -13.50 -2.12 7.93
N ARG A 127 -12.65 -1.55 8.78
CA ARG A 127 -11.20 -1.60 8.58
C ARG A 127 -10.66 -3.03 8.59
N HIS A 128 -11.19 -3.89 9.48
CA HIS A 128 -10.86 -5.31 9.54
C HIS A 128 -12.12 -6.14 9.31
N ILE A 129 -12.11 -6.96 8.26
CA ILE A 129 -13.21 -7.79 7.80
C ILE A 129 -12.84 -9.24 8.09
N THR A 130 -13.62 -9.90 8.96
CA THR A 130 -13.31 -11.25 9.44
C THR A 130 -14.46 -12.23 9.15
N PRO A 131 -14.16 -13.53 8.94
CA PRO A 131 -15.19 -14.54 8.73
C PRO A 131 -15.99 -14.85 10.00
N ASP A 132 -15.56 -14.40 11.18
CA ASP A 132 -16.23 -14.65 12.45
C ASP A 132 -17.53 -13.84 12.61
N VAL A 133 -17.71 -12.80 11.79
CA VAL A 133 -18.87 -11.92 11.81
C VAL A 133 -19.79 -12.25 10.61
N PRO A 134 -21.01 -12.78 10.84
CA PRO A 134 -21.83 -13.33 9.75
C PRO A 134 -22.07 -12.39 8.57
N TRP A 135 -22.36 -11.10 8.79
CA TRP A 135 -22.57 -10.15 7.69
C TRP A 135 -21.28 -9.78 6.96
N GLN A 136 -20.10 -9.89 7.63
CA GLN A 136 -18.80 -9.67 6.99
C GLN A 136 -18.38 -10.86 6.11
N GLN A 137 -18.88 -12.08 6.36
CA GLN A 137 -18.66 -13.22 5.46
C GLN A 137 -19.20 -12.93 4.07
N GLU A 138 -20.33 -12.21 3.96
CA GLU A 138 -20.87 -11.83 2.66
C GLU A 138 -19.96 -10.81 1.94
N LEU A 139 -19.31 -9.90 2.68
CA LEU A 139 -18.34 -8.98 2.09
C LEU A 139 -17.09 -9.73 1.58
N LEU A 140 -16.58 -10.69 2.36
CA LEU A 140 -15.45 -11.54 1.94
C LEU A 140 -15.80 -12.34 0.69
N HIS A 141 -16.99 -12.93 0.66
CA HIS A 141 -17.47 -13.67 -0.52
C HIS A 141 -17.58 -12.77 -1.77
N HIS A 142 -18.07 -11.53 -1.62
CA HIS A 142 -18.10 -10.56 -2.71
C HIS A 142 -16.69 -10.19 -3.19
N LEU A 143 -15.73 -10.04 -2.29
CA LEU A 143 -14.32 -9.79 -2.66
C LEU A 143 -13.75 -10.96 -3.47
N GLU A 144 -13.98 -12.21 -3.05
CA GLU A 144 -13.55 -13.41 -3.79
C GLU A 144 -14.16 -13.45 -5.20
N GLN A 145 -15.46 -13.17 -5.33
CA GLN A 145 -16.13 -13.10 -6.64
C GLN A 145 -15.54 -12.01 -7.54
N MET A 146 -15.25 -10.83 -6.97
CA MET A 146 -14.61 -9.74 -7.71
C MET A 146 -13.21 -10.14 -8.19
N MET A 147 -12.42 -10.78 -7.33
CA MET A 147 -11.07 -11.27 -7.67
C MET A 147 -11.15 -12.29 -8.81
N GLU A 148 -12.08 -13.24 -8.76
CA GLU A 148 -12.28 -14.25 -9.82
C GLU A 148 -12.70 -13.59 -11.14
N ALA A 149 -13.69 -12.68 -11.10
CA ALA A 149 -14.17 -11.97 -12.28
C ALA A 149 -13.07 -11.15 -12.95
N TYR A 150 -12.24 -10.47 -12.16
CA TYR A 150 -11.11 -9.69 -12.66
C TYR A 150 -9.99 -10.58 -13.24
N ALA A 151 -9.63 -11.67 -12.56
CA ALA A 151 -8.59 -12.60 -13.02
C ALA A 151 -8.94 -13.25 -14.37
N ASN A 152 -10.21 -13.65 -14.53
CA ASN A 152 -10.69 -14.33 -15.72
C ASN A 152 -11.11 -13.37 -16.85
N LYS A 153 -11.12 -12.07 -16.61
CA LYS A 153 -11.59 -11.04 -17.56
C LYS A 153 -12.95 -11.42 -18.18
N MET A 154 -13.87 -11.84 -17.31
CA MET A 154 -15.22 -12.27 -17.75
C MET A 154 -15.91 -11.13 -18.53
N PRO A 155 -16.70 -11.44 -19.57
CA PRO A 155 -17.46 -10.41 -20.29
C PRO A 155 -18.30 -9.56 -19.32
N GLY A 156 -18.11 -8.24 -19.32
CA GLY A 156 -18.80 -7.30 -18.43
C GLY A 156 -18.25 -7.27 -17.00
N PHE A 157 -17.00 -7.72 -16.77
CA PHE A 157 -16.39 -7.71 -15.44
C PHE A 157 -16.36 -6.30 -14.84
N GLU A 158 -16.18 -5.25 -15.62
CA GLU A 158 -16.19 -3.86 -15.14
C GLU A 158 -17.53 -3.51 -14.50
N THR A 159 -18.64 -3.90 -15.15
CA THR A 159 -19.99 -3.70 -14.62
C THR A 159 -20.21 -4.54 -13.36
N PHE A 160 -19.72 -5.78 -13.36
CA PHE A 160 -19.79 -6.66 -12.20
C PHE A 160 -19.02 -6.07 -11.01
N MET A 161 -17.78 -5.61 -11.22
CA MET A 161 -16.94 -5.00 -10.19
C MET A 161 -17.63 -3.79 -9.54
N LYS A 162 -18.07 -2.83 -10.36
CA LYS A 162 -18.77 -1.63 -9.86
C LYS A 162 -20.07 -1.99 -9.16
N GLY A 163 -20.87 -2.90 -9.75
CA GLY A 163 -22.13 -3.36 -9.17
C GLY A 163 -21.94 -4.04 -7.82
N THR A 164 -20.92 -4.89 -7.69
CA THR A 164 -20.59 -5.59 -6.44
C THR A 164 -20.15 -4.62 -5.34
N LEU A 165 -19.31 -3.62 -5.66
CA LEU A 165 -18.95 -2.58 -4.70
C LEU A 165 -20.16 -1.80 -4.19
N LEU A 166 -21.14 -1.50 -5.07
CA LEU A 166 -22.40 -0.85 -4.66
C LEU A 166 -23.28 -1.79 -3.80
N ILE A 167 -23.30 -3.09 -4.07
CA ILE A 167 -23.99 -4.09 -3.23
C ILE A 167 -23.33 -4.13 -1.84
N MET A 168 -22.00 -4.21 -1.76
CA MET A 168 -21.28 -4.20 -0.49
C MET A 168 -21.58 -2.92 0.30
N LEU A 169 -21.61 -1.76 -0.35
CA LEU A 169 -21.96 -0.49 0.26
C LEU A 169 -23.39 -0.48 0.80
N SER A 170 -24.36 -1.03 0.03
CA SER A 170 -25.76 -1.15 0.46
C SER A 170 -25.92 -2.04 1.69
N LYS A 171 -25.15 -3.12 1.79
CA LYS A 171 -25.17 -4.02 2.95
C LYS A 171 -24.69 -3.34 4.22
N ILE A 172 -23.58 -2.63 4.15
CA ILE A 172 -23.07 -1.87 5.30
C ILE A 172 -24.08 -0.81 5.75
N THR A 173 -24.74 -0.16 4.78
CA THR A 173 -25.83 0.79 5.08
C THR A 173 -26.99 0.12 5.82
N ALA A 174 -27.43 -1.05 5.33
CA ALA A 174 -28.53 -1.80 5.93
C ALA A 174 -28.23 -2.29 7.35
N GLU A 175 -26.99 -2.70 7.60
CA GLU A 175 -26.51 -3.13 8.93
C GLU A 175 -26.31 -1.96 9.90
N GLY A 176 -26.31 -0.71 9.41
CA GLY A 176 -25.96 0.48 10.21
C GLY A 176 -24.55 0.45 10.78
N ARG A 177 -23.66 -0.29 10.13
CA ARG A 177 -22.31 -0.65 10.60
C ARG A 177 -21.20 0.11 9.90
N PHE A 178 -21.49 1.29 9.40
CA PHE A 178 -20.40 2.17 8.97
C PHE A 178 -19.46 2.40 10.13
N GLU A 179 -18.17 2.23 9.90
CA GLU A 179 -17.20 2.82 10.79
C GLU A 179 -17.34 4.34 10.67
N ASN A 180 -18.02 4.94 11.67
CA ASN A 180 -17.91 6.36 11.83
C ASN A 180 -16.47 6.65 12.21
N ARG A 181 -15.75 7.33 11.37
CA ARG A 181 -14.47 7.92 11.75
C ARG A 181 -14.76 9.02 12.77
N SER A 182 -15.16 8.60 13.99
CA SER A 182 -15.17 9.47 15.14
C SER A 182 -13.74 9.98 15.27
N GLN A 183 -13.54 11.27 14.94
CA GLN A 183 -12.35 12.08 15.18
C GLN A 183 -11.16 11.18 15.60
N SER A 184 -10.40 10.65 14.61
CA SER A 184 -9.09 10.09 14.91
C SER A 184 -8.44 11.12 15.82
N ASP A 185 -7.93 10.71 16.97
CA ASP A 185 -7.33 11.64 17.92
C ASP A 185 -6.52 12.66 17.15
N ASP A 186 -6.73 13.97 17.37
CA ASP A 186 -5.97 15.03 16.69
C ASP A 186 -4.46 14.74 16.72
N ALA A 187 -4.02 13.98 17.74
CA ALA A 187 -2.68 13.50 17.91
C ALA A 187 -2.25 12.48 16.82
N ASP A 188 -3.11 11.54 16.43
CA ASP A 188 -2.78 10.52 15.42
C ASP A 188 -2.82 11.11 14.02
N THR A 189 -3.80 11.94 13.70
CA THR A 189 -3.82 12.73 12.46
C THR A 189 -2.56 13.57 12.31
N THR A 190 -2.11 14.19 13.41
CA THR A 190 -0.87 14.98 13.42
C THR A 190 0.36 14.10 13.14
N LYS A 191 0.45 12.90 13.73
CA LYS A 191 1.55 11.94 13.47
C LYS A 191 1.58 11.52 12.01
N ILE A 192 0.43 11.14 11.46
CA ILE A 192 0.27 10.72 10.07
C ILE A 192 0.72 11.83 9.12
N ASN A 193 0.24 13.06 9.31
CA ASN A 193 0.59 14.20 8.47
C ASN A 193 2.09 14.54 8.55
N ARG A 194 2.70 14.44 9.74
CA ARG A 194 4.15 14.61 9.91
C ARG A 194 4.94 13.55 9.15
N LEU A 195 4.53 12.29 9.25
CA LEU A 195 5.18 11.20 8.51
C LEU A 195 5.06 11.41 7.01
N LYS A 196 3.87 11.70 6.49
CA LYS A 196 3.64 11.98 5.06
C LYS A 196 4.53 13.08 4.55
N LYS A 197 4.65 14.18 5.29
CA LYS A 197 5.53 15.30 4.92
C LYS A 197 6.99 14.88 4.77
N VAL A 198 7.49 14.09 5.71
CA VAL A 198 8.87 13.57 5.67
C VAL A 198 9.07 12.61 4.50
N ILE A 199 8.13 11.74 4.27
CA ILE A 199 8.22 10.74 3.20
C ILE A 199 8.18 11.42 1.83
N LEU A 200 7.27 12.38 1.60
CA LEU A 200 7.22 13.17 0.36
C LEU A 200 8.56 13.87 0.10
N TYR A 201 9.15 14.49 1.13
CA TYR A 201 10.46 15.10 0.99
C TYR A 201 11.55 14.10 0.57
N ILE A 202 11.55 12.88 1.16
CA ILE A 202 12.50 11.83 0.77
C ILE A 202 12.30 11.45 -0.70
N GLN A 203 11.07 11.32 -1.15
CA GLN A 203 10.73 10.95 -2.53
C GLN A 203 11.14 12.01 -3.55
N ASP A 204 10.97 13.27 -3.21
CA ASP A 204 11.31 14.39 -4.08
C ASP A 204 12.84 14.64 -4.14
N ASN A 205 13.57 14.19 -3.10
CA ASN A 205 15.00 14.53 -2.93
C ASN A 205 15.91 13.30 -2.82
N TYR A 206 15.44 12.07 -3.07
CA TYR A 206 16.21 10.82 -2.80
C TYR A 206 17.54 10.74 -3.55
N GLN A 207 17.69 11.41 -4.67
CA GLN A 207 18.91 11.45 -5.47
C GLN A 207 20.01 12.27 -4.79
N GLU A 208 19.62 13.22 -3.94
CA GLU A 208 20.52 14.11 -3.23
C GLU A 208 20.93 13.56 -1.86
N PRO A 209 22.01 14.05 -1.26
CA PRO A 209 22.37 13.71 0.11
C PRO A 209 21.30 14.18 1.11
N ILE A 210 20.60 13.25 1.75
CA ILE A 210 19.62 13.55 2.79
C ILE A 210 20.19 13.18 4.16
N ARG A 211 20.25 14.15 5.07
CA ARG A 211 20.68 13.94 6.46
C ARG A 211 19.48 13.83 7.38
N THR A 212 19.61 13.09 8.46
CA THR A 212 18.54 12.95 9.47
C THR A 212 18.11 14.29 10.03
N ARG A 213 19.05 15.23 10.16
CA ARG A 213 18.77 16.60 10.60
C ARG A 213 17.82 17.32 9.64
N ASP A 214 18.05 17.22 8.32
CA ASP A 214 17.22 17.87 7.31
C ASP A 214 15.77 17.42 7.43
N LEU A 215 15.55 16.12 7.67
CA LEU A 215 14.23 15.53 7.88
C LEU A 215 13.59 15.97 9.20
N SER A 216 14.36 16.09 10.27
CA SER A 216 13.84 16.52 11.57
C SER A 216 13.42 18.00 11.58
N GLU A 217 14.05 18.84 10.74
CA GLU A 217 13.71 20.27 10.58
C GLU A 217 12.37 20.47 9.82
N LEU A 218 11.90 19.47 9.05
CA LEU A 218 10.61 19.53 8.37
C LEU A 218 9.41 19.48 9.34
N ILE A 219 9.62 18.93 10.52
CA ILE A 219 8.59 18.75 11.54
C ILE A 219 9.12 19.24 12.89
N PRO A 220 8.25 19.72 13.82
CA PRO A 220 8.71 20.30 15.08
C PRO A 220 9.19 19.21 16.07
N MET A 221 10.34 18.59 15.75
CA MET A 221 10.97 17.54 16.56
C MET A 221 12.48 17.72 16.58
N SER A 222 13.12 17.38 17.70
CA SER A 222 14.58 17.20 17.71
C SER A 222 14.97 15.96 16.93
N GLU A 223 16.21 15.89 16.43
CA GLU A 223 16.70 14.75 15.63
C GLU A 223 16.50 13.39 16.34
N GLY A 224 16.77 13.33 17.65
CA GLY A 224 16.57 12.12 18.44
C GLY A 224 15.10 11.73 18.63
N GLN A 225 14.21 12.72 18.75
CA GLN A 225 12.75 12.46 18.79
C GLN A 225 12.26 11.99 17.42
N PHE A 226 12.72 12.63 16.36
CA PHE A 226 12.42 12.26 14.98
C PHE A 226 12.81 10.81 14.66
N CYS A 227 14.04 10.40 15.00
CA CYS A 227 14.48 9.02 14.76
C CYS A 227 13.59 7.99 15.46
N ARG A 228 13.19 8.24 16.71
CA ARG A 228 12.28 7.36 17.44
C ARG A 228 10.88 7.34 16.82
N PHE A 229 10.35 8.52 16.51
CA PHE A 229 9.05 8.68 15.85
C PHE A 229 9.02 7.95 14.51
N PHE A 230 10.01 8.20 13.64
CA PHE A 230 10.08 7.61 12.31
C PHE A 230 10.20 6.07 12.38
N LYS A 231 11.05 5.57 13.29
CA LYS A 231 11.18 4.12 13.50
C LYS A 231 9.90 3.48 14.08
N MET A 232 9.19 4.19 14.94
CA MET A 232 7.89 3.73 15.46
C MET A 232 6.87 3.61 14.34
N MET A 233 6.80 4.61 13.44
CA MET A 233 5.81 4.67 12.37
C MET A 233 6.12 3.77 11.17
N THR A 234 7.41 3.52 10.88
CA THR A 234 7.83 2.78 9.66
C THR A 234 8.57 1.48 9.94
N ARG A 235 8.85 1.18 11.20
CA ARG A 235 9.74 0.09 11.67
C ARG A 235 11.16 0.13 11.08
N LYS A 236 11.51 1.17 10.33
CA LYS A 236 12.83 1.39 9.73
C LYS A 236 13.48 2.64 10.31
N THR A 237 14.80 2.67 10.37
CA THR A 237 15.51 3.93 10.59
C THR A 237 15.35 4.84 9.36
N PRO A 238 15.47 6.19 9.50
CA PRO A 238 15.42 7.09 8.33
C PRO A 238 16.40 6.69 7.23
N VAL A 239 17.63 6.30 7.61
CA VAL A 239 18.68 5.89 6.66
C VAL A 239 18.30 4.58 5.94
N ASP A 240 17.81 3.58 6.69
CA ASP A 240 17.37 2.31 6.07
C ASP A 240 16.20 2.54 5.11
N TYR A 241 15.31 3.45 5.46
CA TYR A 241 14.16 3.81 4.63
C TYR A 241 14.59 4.49 3.33
N ILE A 242 15.45 5.52 3.39
CA ILE A 242 16.02 6.19 2.22
C ILE A 242 16.72 5.18 1.33
N ASN A 243 17.55 4.30 1.91
CA ASN A 243 18.26 3.27 1.16
C ASN A 243 17.28 2.28 0.51
N SER A 244 16.24 1.83 1.22
CA SER A 244 15.21 0.96 0.63
C SER A 244 14.51 1.62 -0.55
N TYR A 245 14.21 2.92 -0.45
CA TYR A 245 13.61 3.69 -1.54
C TYR A 245 14.54 3.78 -2.75
N ARG A 246 15.82 4.17 -2.54
CA ARG A 246 16.84 4.23 -3.60
C ARG A 246 17.05 2.90 -4.32
N ILE A 247 17.04 1.78 -3.57
CA ILE A 247 17.20 0.44 -4.15
C ILE A 247 16.02 0.10 -5.05
N ARG A 248 14.80 0.48 -4.71
CA ARG A 248 13.63 0.27 -5.58
C ARG A 248 13.74 1.06 -6.87
N GLN A 249 14.08 2.36 -6.79
CA GLN A 249 14.33 3.17 -7.99
C GLN A 249 15.44 2.56 -8.87
N ALA A 250 16.50 2.04 -8.24
CA ALA A 250 17.56 1.37 -8.98
C ALA A 250 17.08 0.07 -9.63
N ALA A 251 16.21 -0.70 -8.99
CA ALA A 251 15.63 -1.93 -9.56
C ALA A 251 14.83 -1.64 -10.82
N ASP A 252 13.98 -0.61 -10.79
CA ASP A 252 13.21 -0.16 -11.96
C ASP A 252 14.13 0.27 -13.12
N LEU A 253 15.16 1.07 -12.83
CA LEU A 253 16.14 1.48 -13.84
C LEU A 253 16.95 0.32 -14.41
N LEU A 254 17.26 -0.68 -13.58
CA LEU A 254 17.96 -1.90 -14.03
C LEU A 254 17.12 -2.76 -14.99
N GLN A 255 15.80 -2.78 -14.82
CA GLN A 255 14.89 -3.51 -15.71
C GLN A 255 14.62 -2.76 -17.01
N GLN A 256 14.60 -1.44 -16.97
CA GLN A 256 14.22 -0.60 -18.12
C GLN A 256 15.41 -0.18 -18.98
N SER A 257 16.66 -0.43 -18.57
CA SER A 257 17.84 0.06 -19.27
C SER A 257 19.06 -0.83 -19.14
N GLU A 258 19.93 -0.74 -20.19
CA GLU A 258 21.26 -1.39 -20.22
C GLU A 258 22.38 -0.48 -19.63
N ARG A 259 22.04 0.55 -18.90
CA ARG A 259 22.98 1.50 -18.30
C ARG A 259 23.93 0.78 -17.32
N LYS A 260 25.13 1.35 -17.12
CA LYS A 260 26.10 0.78 -16.16
C LYS A 260 25.52 0.81 -14.75
N ILE A 261 25.78 -0.26 -14.00
CA ILE A 261 25.32 -0.37 -12.60
C ILE A 261 25.87 0.77 -11.74
N SER A 262 27.13 1.22 -12.02
CA SER A 262 27.70 2.39 -11.36
C SER A 262 26.91 3.68 -11.56
N ASP A 263 26.47 3.90 -12.81
CA ASP A 263 25.76 5.11 -13.19
C ASP A 263 24.36 5.15 -12.54
N ILE A 264 23.67 4.00 -12.53
CA ILE A 264 22.41 3.84 -11.81
C ILE A 264 22.60 4.06 -10.29
N ALA A 265 23.67 3.50 -9.70
CA ALA A 265 23.95 3.71 -8.27
C ALA A 265 24.11 5.18 -7.90
N PHE A 266 24.87 5.95 -8.72
CA PHE A 266 25.04 7.38 -8.49
C PHE A 266 23.75 8.17 -8.73
N GLU A 267 23.00 7.85 -9.78
CA GLU A 267 21.73 8.52 -10.10
C GLU A 267 20.69 8.38 -9.01
N VAL A 268 20.61 7.20 -8.37
CA VAL A 268 19.67 7.02 -7.26
C VAL A 268 20.22 7.51 -5.90
N GLY A 269 21.35 8.23 -5.90
CA GLY A 269 21.87 8.95 -4.75
C GLY A 269 22.84 8.17 -3.86
N PHE A 270 23.40 7.04 -4.30
CA PHE A 270 24.52 6.42 -3.59
C PHE A 270 25.84 7.05 -4.05
N ASP A 271 26.67 7.44 -3.11
CA ASP A 271 28.02 7.97 -3.33
C ASP A 271 29.09 6.87 -3.48
N ASN A 272 28.75 5.62 -3.14
CA ASN A 272 29.66 4.48 -3.17
C ASN A 272 28.99 3.23 -3.78
N VAL A 273 29.51 2.76 -4.90
CA VAL A 273 28.99 1.61 -5.65
C VAL A 273 29.08 0.30 -4.85
N SER A 274 30.17 0.11 -4.06
CA SER A 274 30.29 -1.10 -3.24
C SER A 274 29.26 -1.15 -2.13
N TYR A 275 28.95 0.01 -1.52
CA TYR A 275 27.89 0.13 -0.53
C TYR A 275 26.51 -0.11 -1.19
N PHE A 276 26.26 0.47 -2.37
CA PHE A 276 25.05 0.20 -3.15
C PHE A 276 24.84 -1.29 -3.38
N ILE A 277 25.87 -2.01 -3.90
CA ILE A 277 25.77 -3.45 -4.17
C ILE A 277 25.46 -4.24 -2.89
N LYS A 278 26.07 -3.88 -1.76
CA LYS A 278 25.79 -4.51 -0.46
C LYS A 278 24.34 -4.31 -0.02
N VAL A 279 23.84 -3.09 -0.12
CA VAL A 279 22.45 -2.75 0.26
C VAL A 279 21.46 -3.42 -0.70
N PHE A 280 21.75 -3.42 -2.00
CA PHE A 280 20.91 -4.05 -3.02
C PHE A 280 20.79 -5.57 -2.78
N ARG A 281 21.91 -6.27 -2.54
CA ARG A 281 21.89 -7.70 -2.19
C ARG A 281 21.08 -8.01 -0.94
N LYS A 282 21.19 -7.16 0.08
CA LYS A 282 20.39 -7.30 1.32
C LYS A 282 18.89 -7.20 1.04
N ALA A 283 18.49 -6.24 0.20
CA ALA A 283 17.08 -5.96 -0.10
C ALA A 283 16.49 -6.97 -1.11
N MET A 284 17.18 -7.21 -2.23
CA MET A 284 16.68 -7.99 -3.37
C MET A 284 17.13 -9.47 -3.36
N LYS A 285 17.95 -9.88 -2.37
CA LYS A 285 18.53 -11.24 -2.23
C LYS A 285 19.40 -11.70 -3.41
N CYS A 286 19.69 -10.84 -4.36
CA CYS A 286 20.58 -11.08 -5.49
C CYS A 286 21.40 -9.80 -5.79
N SER A 287 22.45 -9.92 -6.62
CA SER A 287 23.21 -8.75 -7.06
C SER A 287 22.45 -7.93 -8.12
N PRO A 288 22.78 -6.63 -8.32
CA PRO A 288 22.18 -5.84 -9.40
C PRO A 288 22.34 -6.46 -10.79
N SER A 289 23.48 -7.14 -11.03
CA SER A 289 23.75 -7.84 -12.31
C SER A 289 22.87 -9.08 -12.49
N GLU A 290 22.67 -9.86 -11.43
CA GLU A 290 21.79 -11.04 -11.44
C GLU A 290 20.33 -10.61 -11.58
N PHE A 291 19.94 -9.54 -10.89
CA PHE A 291 18.59 -8.96 -10.97
C PHE A 291 18.24 -8.55 -12.41
N ARG A 292 19.15 -7.84 -13.09
CA ARG A 292 18.96 -7.45 -14.50
C ARG A 292 18.81 -8.66 -15.42
N LYS A 293 19.60 -9.71 -15.22
CA LYS A 293 19.52 -10.93 -16.05
C LYS A 293 18.27 -11.77 -15.81
N GLY A 294 17.69 -11.70 -14.62
CA GLY A 294 16.45 -12.41 -14.28
C GLY A 294 15.18 -11.70 -14.74
N ALA A 295 15.31 -10.48 -15.26
CA ALA A 295 14.22 -9.67 -15.80
C ALA A 295 14.05 -9.81 -17.32
N GLY A 296 14.90 -10.62 -18.00
CA GLY A 296 14.89 -10.95 -19.43
C GLY A 296 14.22 -12.27 -19.74
#